data_1d217eaca4a3994bcd0c718419cc4150
#
_entry.id   1d217eaca4a3994bcd0c718419cc4150
#
_cell.length_a   1.000
_cell.length_b   1.000
_cell.length_c   1.000
_cell.angle_alpha   90.00
_cell.angle_beta   90.00
_cell.angle_gamma   90.00
#
_symmetry.space_group_name_H-M   'P 1'
#
loop_
_entity.id
_entity.type
_entity.pdbx_description
1 polymer ?
#
loop_
_entity_poly.entity_id
_entity_poly.type
_entity_poly.pdbx_seq_one_letter_code
_entity_poly.pdbx_strand_id
1 'polypeptide(L)'
;WYSEPQLENYSGFYYQYHYPKPDDIVPEQQEYIINYIDNFEEVMISENFSDSSSGYASIINWYSFVDFFIMQEITKNVDGYRLSSYLYKDKDSNDGRLVAGPIWDFNLGFGNADYCDGGSTTGWAIDFNLVCPGDSYQIPFWWYLIWSDESFRWSVQQRWHDLRQTMLSNTVVNAVIDSLRDHIGVAADRNFERWPTLGEYVWPNYFIGETYEEEVEYLRDWIMTRMEWMDNELLATYGNTILVPELFSLNPVYPNPFNRSASIRYLLPIDTNIKLDIFNAKGVHIYRLFEGEKHAGIYTLSWDGKNNYGQEVSSGMYIILLEADNLQYNRHHYIETRKVILVK
;
A
#
# COMPACT_ATOMS: atom_id res chain seq x y z
N TRP A 1 -19.46 16.23 -0.49
CA TRP A 1 -20.40 16.04 0.61
C TRP A 1 -19.66 15.84 1.93
N TYR A 2 -20.34 15.96 3.02
CA TYR A 2 -19.83 15.71 4.34
C TYR A 2 -20.42 14.40 4.84
N SER A 3 -19.59 13.44 5.27
CA SER A 3 -20.07 12.21 5.90
C SER A 3 -20.49 12.46 7.34
N GLU A 4 -21.46 11.72 7.84
CA GLU A 4 -21.96 11.85 9.21
C GLU A 4 -21.95 10.48 9.91
N PRO A 5 -20.76 10.00 10.34
CA PRO A 5 -20.70 8.74 11.09
C PRO A 5 -21.52 8.84 12.37
N GLN A 6 -22.29 7.79 12.68
CA GLN A 6 -23.24 7.76 13.80
C GLN A 6 -22.55 7.47 15.15
N LEU A 7 -21.44 8.15 15.43
CA LEU A 7 -20.71 8.02 16.70
C LEU A 7 -20.43 9.38 17.32
N GLU A 8 -20.76 9.53 18.61
CA GLU A 8 -20.59 10.77 19.39
C GLU A 8 -19.14 11.29 19.45
N ASN A 9 -18.14 10.43 19.21
CA ASN A 9 -16.72 10.77 19.35
C ASN A 9 -15.97 10.96 18.02
N TYR A 10 -16.64 10.81 16.89
CA TYR A 10 -16.02 10.94 15.56
C TYR A 10 -16.74 12.00 14.74
N SER A 11 -15.98 12.95 14.24
CA SER A 11 -16.49 13.92 13.27
C SER A 11 -16.49 13.31 11.88
N GLY A 12 -17.44 13.69 11.05
CA GLY A 12 -17.43 13.36 9.64
C GLY A 12 -16.33 14.08 8.86
N PHE A 13 -16.24 13.75 7.60
CA PHE A 13 -15.24 14.29 6.69
C PHE A 13 -15.85 14.83 5.43
N TYR A 14 -15.17 15.80 4.81
CA TYR A 14 -15.50 16.27 3.49
C TYR A 14 -14.88 15.37 2.43
N TYR A 15 -15.74 14.73 1.62
CA TYR A 15 -15.35 14.02 0.41
C TYR A 15 -15.66 14.87 -0.81
N GLN A 16 -14.77 14.85 -1.79
CA GLN A 16 -14.92 15.57 -3.04
C GLN A 16 -15.02 14.60 -4.21
N TYR A 17 -16.01 14.77 -5.06
CA TYR A 17 -16.09 14.02 -6.31
C TYR A 17 -14.97 14.46 -7.26
N HIS A 18 -14.11 13.53 -7.64
CA HIS A 18 -13.05 13.79 -8.61
C HIS A 18 -13.40 13.21 -9.99
N TYR A 19 -13.95 12.00 -9.99
CA TYR A 19 -14.44 11.35 -11.19
C TYR A 19 -15.64 10.43 -10.83
N PRO A 20 -16.82 10.61 -11.51
CA PRO A 20 -17.11 11.69 -12.44
C PRO A 20 -16.93 13.08 -11.83
N LYS A 21 -16.69 14.11 -12.67
CA LYS A 21 -16.55 15.49 -12.17
C LYS A 21 -17.87 15.97 -11.57
N PRO A 22 -17.83 16.95 -10.65
CA PRO A 22 -19.05 17.48 -10.02
C PRO A 22 -20.13 17.96 -11.00
N ASP A 23 -19.73 18.48 -12.17
CA ASP A 23 -20.65 18.96 -13.20
C ASP A 23 -21.20 17.83 -14.11
N ASP A 24 -20.55 16.65 -14.08
CA ASP A 24 -20.90 15.53 -14.98
C ASP A 24 -21.58 14.37 -14.22
N ILE A 25 -21.46 14.33 -12.88
CA ILE A 25 -22.01 13.25 -12.05
C ILE A 25 -23.52 13.35 -11.92
N VAL A 26 -24.23 12.25 -12.19
CA VAL A 26 -25.69 12.20 -12.03
C VAL A 26 -26.11 11.83 -10.61
N PRO A 27 -27.34 12.18 -10.18
CA PRO A 27 -27.79 11.92 -8.80
C PRO A 27 -27.67 10.47 -8.36
N GLU A 28 -27.95 9.51 -9.23
CA GLU A 28 -27.87 8.09 -8.93
C GLU A 28 -26.43 7.63 -8.67
N GLN A 29 -25.43 8.25 -9.33
CA GLN A 29 -24.02 7.99 -9.08
C GLN A 29 -23.57 8.65 -7.77
N GLN A 30 -24.08 9.83 -7.44
CA GLN A 30 -23.81 10.49 -6.16
C GLN A 30 -24.35 9.64 -5.01
N GLU A 31 -25.58 9.21 -5.08
CA GLU A 31 -26.22 8.35 -4.09
C GLU A 31 -25.45 7.03 -3.91
N TYR A 32 -25.03 6.40 -5.01
CA TYR A 32 -24.23 5.18 -4.95
C TYR A 32 -22.90 5.37 -4.22
N ILE A 33 -22.17 6.45 -4.54
CA ILE A 33 -20.86 6.74 -3.92
C ILE A 33 -21.04 7.06 -2.45
N ILE A 34 -22.02 7.90 -2.11
CA ILE A 34 -22.32 8.26 -0.71
C ILE A 34 -22.65 6.99 0.09
N ASN A 35 -23.60 6.20 -0.37
CA ASN A 35 -24.03 4.98 0.33
C ASN A 35 -22.88 3.97 0.50
N TYR A 36 -21.95 3.91 -0.47
CA TYR A 36 -20.80 3.02 -0.37
C TYR A 36 -19.81 3.48 0.71
N ILE A 37 -19.54 4.77 0.80
CA ILE A 37 -18.66 5.36 1.82
C ILE A 37 -19.33 5.29 3.20
N ASP A 38 -20.61 5.62 3.29
CA ASP A 38 -21.37 5.53 4.55
C ASP A 38 -21.36 4.09 5.08
N ASN A 39 -21.58 3.09 4.23
CA ASN A 39 -21.47 1.68 4.63
C ASN A 39 -20.04 1.31 5.08
N PHE A 40 -19.02 1.81 4.41
CA PHE A 40 -17.63 1.60 4.85
C PHE A 40 -17.38 2.21 6.23
N GLU A 41 -17.81 3.47 6.46
CA GLU A 41 -17.65 4.14 7.75
C GLU A 41 -18.49 3.46 8.85
N GLU A 42 -19.70 2.99 8.57
CA GLU A 42 -20.52 2.21 9.49
C GLU A 42 -19.87 0.89 9.91
N VAL A 43 -19.27 0.18 8.95
CA VAL A 43 -18.52 -1.04 9.28
C VAL A 43 -17.30 -0.71 10.12
N MET A 44 -16.56 0.37 9.82
CA MET A 44 -15.40 0.78 10.60
C MET A 44 -15.72 1.10 12.08
N ILE A 45 -16.92 1.60 12.37
CA ILE A 45 -17.34 1.91 13.76
C ILE A 45 -18.05 0.75 14.46
N SER A 46 -18.27 -0.36 13.78
CA SER A 46 -18.91 -1.55 14.38
C SER A 46 -17.96 -2.29 15.33
N GLU A 47 -18.52 -3.04 16.28
CA GLU A 47 -17.72 -3.88 17.19
C GLU A 47 -16.90 -4.96 16.45
N ASN A 48 -17.34 -5.34 15.26
CA ASN A 48 -16.71 -6.38 14.43
C ASN A 48 -15.93 -5.77 13.24
N PHE A 49 -15.46 -4.53 13.34
CA PHE A 49 -14.82 -3.85 12.21
C PHE A 49 -13.63 -4.63 11.63
N SER A 50 -12.88 -5.34 12.46
CA SER A 50 -11.71 -6.14 12.08
C SER A 50 -12.04 -7.59 11.70
N ASP A 51 -13.33 -8.00 11.72
CA ASP A 51 -13.71 -9.34 11.28
C ASP A 51 -13.37 -9.53 9.80
N SER A 52 -12.69 -10.61 9.49
CA SER A 52 -12.12 -10.86 8.17
C SER A 52 -13.15 -11.10 7.07
N SER A 53 -14.37 -11.48 7.42
CA SER A 53 -15.45 -11.82 6.47
C SER A 53 -16.51 -10.73 6.34
N SER A 54 -16.80 -10.02 7.41
CA SER A 54 -17.84 -8.99 7.50
C SER A 54 -17.34 -7.61 7.87
N GLY A 55 -16.06 -7.50 8.28
CA GLY A 55 -15.41 -6.24 8.60
C GLY A 55 -14.88 -5.49 7.37
N TYR A 56 -14.12 -4.44 7.62
CA TYR A 56 -13.63 -3.55 6.56
C TYR A 56 -12.75 -4.25 5.51
N ALA A 57 -12.06 -5.34 5.88
CA ALA A 57 -11.24 -6.13 4.95
C ALA A 57 -12.05 -6.69 3.76
N SER A 58 -13.37 -6.88 3.92
CA SER A 58 -14.26 -7.31 2.84
C SER A 58 -14.62 -6.18 1.87
N ILE A 59 -14.49 -4.92 2.29
CA ILE A 59 -14.93 -3.73 1.53
C ILE A 59 -13.76 -3.07 0.81
N ILE A 60 -12.54 -3.12 1.36
CA ILE A 60 -11.37 -2.47 0.80
C ILE A 60 -10.50 -3.42 -0.03
N ASN A 61 -9.75 -2.89 -0.97
CA ASN A 61 -8.61 -3.60 -1.54
C ASN A 61 -7.44 -3.50 -0.56
N TRP A 62 -7.28 -4.53 0.26
CA TRP A 62 -6.35 -4.59 1.38
C TRP A 62 -4.93 -4.11 1.05
N TYR A 63 -4.38 -4.59 -0.06
CA TYR A 63 -3.00 -4.27 -0.43
C TYR A 63 -2.82 -2.84 -0.90
N SER A 64 -3.82 -2.25 -1.51
CA SER A 64 -3.76 -0.83 -1.87
C SER A 64 -3.68 0.05 -0.63
N PHE A 65 -4.39 -0.31 0.44
CA PHE A 65 -4.33 0.40 1.71
C PHE A 65 -2.98 0.19 2.41
N VAL A 66 -2.43 -1.02 2.38
CA VAL A 66 -1.09 -1.30 2.92
C VAL A 66 -0.01 -0.51 2.18
N ASP A 67 0.01 -0.53 0.85
CA ASP A 67 0.99 0.20 0.05
C ASP A 67 0.80 1.72 0.19
N PHE A 68 -0.45 2.20 0.24
CA PHE A 68 -0.74 3.62 0.48
C PHE A 68 -0.25 4.06 1.86
N PHE A 69 -0.51 3.29 2.91
CA PHE A 69 -0.01 3.54 4.26
C PHE A 69 1.53 3.67 4.25
N ILE A 70 2.23 2.69 3.70
CA ILE A 70 3.70 2.71 3.63
C ILE A 70 4.20 3.96 2.88
N MET A 71 3.55 4.34 1.78
CA MET A 71 3.93 5.53 1.01
C MET A 71 3.74 6.82 1.81
N GLN A 72 2.65 6.96 2.55
CA GLN A 72 2.43 8.14 3.39
C GLN A 72 3.41 8.18 4.56
N GLU A 73 3.71 7.03 5.15
CA GLU A 73 4.63 6.96 6.29
C GLU A 73 6.08 7.17 5.89
N ILE A 74 6.58 6.58 4.80
CA ILE A 74 7.97 6.78 4.38
C ILE A 74 8.24 8.24 3.98
N THR A 75 7.26 8.90 3.38
CA THR A 75 7.38 10.29 2.97
C THR A 75 7.08 11.27 4.09
N LYS A 76 6.37 10.84 5.11
CA LYS A 76 5.81 11.69 6.18
C LYS A 76 5.15 12.96 5.63
N ASN A 77 4.33 12.77 4.57
CA ASN A 77 3.63 13.86 3.92
C ASN A 77 2.57 14.46 4.85
N VAL A 78 2.73 15.74 5.22
CA VAL A 78 1.80 16.43 6.12
C VAL A 78 0.37 16.57 5.57
N ASP A 79 0.19 16.46 4.26
CA ASP A 79 -1.12 16.42 3.59
C ASP A 79 -1.60 14.99 3.33
N GLY A 80 -0.80 14.00 3.67
CA GLY A 80 -1.16 12.60 3.54
C GLY A 80 -2.37 12.21 4.37
N TYR A 81 -3.12 11.19 3.92
CA TYR A 81 -4.34 10.68 4.55
C TYR A 81 -5.55 11.63 4.53
N ARG A 82 -5.38 12.95 4.40
CA ARG A 82 -6.40 13.98 4.64
C ARG A 82 -6.72 14.90 3.45
N LEU A 83 -5.75 15.41 2.74
CA LEU A 83 -5.93 16.38 1.63
C LEU A 83 -5.53 15.76 0.28
N SER A 84 -4.26 15.46 0.10
CA SER A 84 -3.72 14.89 -1.14
C SER A 84 -3.97 13.37 -1.24
N SER A 85 -5.19 12.94 -0.91
CA SER A 85 -5.56 11.53 -0.80
C SER A 85 -6.78 11.21 -1.66
N TYR A 86 -6.66 10.14 -2.44
CA TYR A 86 -7.71 9.67 -3.31
C TYR A 86 -8.16 8.27 -2.92
N LEU A 87 -9.46 8.03 -3.06
CA LEU A 87 -10.07 6.71 -3.00
C LEU A 87 -10.83 6.48 -4.29
N TYR A 88 -10.78 5.29 -4.82
CA TYR A 88 -11.62 4.93 -5.97
C TYR A 88 -12.18 3.52 -5.84
N LYS A 89 -13.25 3.27 -6.55
CA LYS A 89 -13.88 1.97 -6.68
C LYS A 89 -14.13 1.69 -8.15
N ASP A 90 -13.72 0.51 -8.61
CA ASP A 90 -14.10 0.02 -9.94
C ASP A 90 -15.48 -0.69 -9.87
N LYS A 91 -16.00 -1.07 -11.02
CA LYS A 91 -17.24 -1.85 -11.10
C LYS A 91 -17.08 -3.21 -10.42
N ASP A 92 -18.16 -3.78 -9.92
CA ASP A 92 -18.16 -5.03 -9.16
C ASP A 92 -17.59 -6.21 -9.95
N SER A 93 -17.72 -6.22 -11.29
CA SER A 93 -17.10 -7.23 -12.15
C SER A 93 -15.57 -7.14 -12.24
N ASN A 94 -14.96 -6.10 -11.65
CA ASN A 94 -13.52 -5.86 -11.64
C ASN A 94 -13.04 -5.53 -10.21
N ASP A 95 -13.20 -6.47 -9.29
CA ASP A 95 -12.95 -6.41 -7.84
C ASP A 95 -14.00 -5.61 -7.05
N GLY A 96 -14.43 -4.43 -7.47
CA GLY A 96 -15.50 -3.64 -6.85
C GLY A 96 -15.25 -3.16 -5.43
N ARG A 97 -14.04 -3.36 -4.86
CA ARG A 97 -13.65 -2.90 -3.52
C ARG A 97 -13.05 -1.51 -3.58
N LEU A 98 -13.09 -0.81 -2.46
CA LEU A 98 -12.48 0.51 -2.32
C LEU A 98 -10.96 0.39 -2.38
N VAL A 99 -10.33 1.21 -3.19
CA VAL A 99 -8.87 1.26 -3.40
C VAL A 99 -8.34 2.59 -2.89
N ALA A 100 -7.29 2.57 -2.08
CA ALA A 100 -6.54 3.76 -1.69
C ALA A 100 -5.52 4.11 -2.81
N GLY A 101 -5.62 5.32 -3.32
CA GLY A 101 -4.79 5.82 -4.42
C GLY A 101 -5.61 6.48 -5.53
N PRO A 102 -4.93 6.95 -6.61
CA PRO A 102 -3.48 6.98 -6.78
C PRO A 102 -2.77 7.90 -5.78
N ILE A 103 -1.47 7.69 -5.62
CA ILE A 103 -0.63 8.60 -4.84
C ILE A 103 -0.51 9.94 -5.58
N TRP A 104 -0.54 11.05 -4.83
CA TRP A 104 -0.57 12.39 -5.40
C TRP A 104 0.06 13.41 -4.46
N ASP A 105 0.80 14.38 -5.02
CA ASP A 105 1.22 15.63 -4.38
C ASP A 105 2.11 15.45 -3.15
N PHE A 106 3.30 14.90 -3.35
CA PHE A 106 4.29 14.63 -2.29
C PHE A 106 5.32 15.74 -2.09
N ASN A 107 5.06 16.95 -2.59
CA ASN A 107 5.97 18.09 -2.44
C ASN A 107 6.17 18.54 -0.98
N LEU A 108 5.24 18.23 -0.07
CA LEU A 108 5.33 18.47 1.36
C LEU A 108 5.84 17.25 2.16
N GLY A 109 6.25 16.20 1.47
CA GLY A 109 6.88 15.03 2.07
C GLY A 109 8.39 15.15 2.15
N PHE A 110 9.03 14.09 2.64
CA PHE A 110 10.48 13.94 2.71
C PHE A 110 11.19 15.04 3.51
N GLY A 111 10.54 15.51 4.57
CA GLY A 111 11.09 16.54 5.44
C GLY A 111 10.97 17.97 4.89
N ASN A 112 10.21 18.21 3.83
CA ASN A 112 10.11 19.52 3.21
C ASN A 112 9.04 20.45 3.84
N ALA A 113 8.40 20.08 4.95
CA ALA A 113 7.44 20.93 5.63
C ALA A 113 7.96 21.38 6.99
N ASP A 114 7.91 22.71 7.28
CA ASP A 114 8.36 23.32 8.52
C ASP A 114 7.25 23.42 9.61
N TYR A 115 6.12 22.74 9.37
CA TYR A 115 4.97 22.73 10.26
C TYR A 115 4.51 21.29 10.55
N CYS A 116 3.73 21.12 11.62
CA CYS A 116 3.13 19.85 12.01
C CYS A 116 4.13 18.67 12.01
N ASP A 117 5.34 18.92 12.49
CA ASP A 117 6.42 17.93 12.60
C ASP A 117 6.87 17.32 11.25
N GLY A 118 6.57 17.98 10.14
CA GLY A 118 6.88 17.49 8.78
C GLY A 118 8.37 17.34 8.50
N GLY A 119 9.23 18.14 9.14
CA GLY A 119 10.69 18.03 9.01
C GLY A 119 11.31 16.85 9.75
N SER A 120 10.61 16.27 10.74
CA SER A 120 11.13 15.19 11.59
C SER A 120 11.18 13.84 10.85
N THR A 121 12.26 13.11 11.03
CA THR A 121 12.42 11.74 10.51
C THR A 121 11.76 10.67 11.39
N THR A 122 11.27 11.03 12.59
CA THR A 122 10.63 10.15 13.56
C THR A 122 9.14 10.45 13.70
N GLY A 123 8.39 9.56 14.37
CA GLY A 123 6.93 9.68 14.55
C GLY A 123 6.15 9.27 13.30
N TRP A 124 4.94 8.78 13.47
CA TRP A 124 4.06 8.36 12.39
C TRP A 124 3.34 9.55 11.75
N ALA A 125 3.22 9.58 10.42
CA ALA A 125 2.42 10.60 9.73
C ALA A 125 0.94 10.47 10.08
N ILE A 126 0.47 9.26 10.33
CA ILE A 126 -0.90 9.00 10.77
C ILE A 126 -1.23 9.68 12.12
N ASP A 127 -0.25 10.00 12.94
CA ASP A 127 -0.44 10.70 14.21
C ASP A 127 -0.69 12.22 14.06
N PHE A 128 -0.89 12.69 12.83
CA PHE A 128 -1.08 14.12 12.50
C PHE A 128 -2.12 14.81 13.40
N ASN A 129 -3.25 14.16 13.68
CA ASN A 129 -4.30 14.75 14.52
C ASN A 129 -3.84 15.00 15.98
N LEU A 130 -2.85 14.24 16.46
CA LEU A 130 -2.22 14.44 17.78
C LEU A 130 -1.16 15.54 17.72
N VAL A 131 -0.42 15.61 16.61
CA VAL A 131 0.67 16.57 16.41
C VAL A 131 0.13 17.95 16.07
N CYS A 132 -0.93 18.02 15.28
CA CYS A 132 -1.57 19.24 14.78
C CYS A 132 -3.07 19.29 15.08
N PRO A 133 -3.51 19.25 16.34
CA PRO A 133 -4.93 19.15 16.69
C PRO A 133 -5.75 20.40 16.32
N GLY A 134 -5.09 21.51 16.00
CA GLY A 134 -5.74 22.77 15.59
C GLY A 134 -5.93 22.92 14.07
N ASP A 135 -5.47 21.98 13.26
CA ASP A 135 -5.71 22.01 11.81
C ASP A 135 -7.18 21.69 11.50
N SER A 136 -7.74 22.43 10.54
CA SER A 136 -9.15 22.27 10.15
C SER A 136 -9.43 20.99 9.36
N TYR A 137 -8.40 20.40 8.78
CA TYR A 137 -8.50 19.17 7.99
C TYR A 137 -7.74 18.05 8.70
N GLN A 138 -8.47 17.28 9.49
CA GLN A 138 -7.93 16.16 10.25
C GLN A 138 -7.92 14.87 9.42
N ILE A 139 -7.07 13.91 9.79
CA ILE A 139 -7.07 12.57 9.20
C ILE A 139 -8.39 11.87 9.55
N PRO A 140 -9.06 11.21 8.59
CA PRO A 140 -10.25 10.41 8.82
C PRO A 140 -10.05 9.35 9.91
N PHE A 141 -11.02 9.24 10.82
CA PHE A 141 -10.97 8.35 11.98
C PHE A 141 -10.70 6.90 11.62
N TRP A 142 -11.21 6.45 10.50
CA TRP A 142 -11.06 5.07 10.07
C TRP A 142 -9.61 4.67 9.73
N TRP A 143 -8.71 5.60 9.41
CA TRP A 143 -7.30 5.31 9.28
C TRP A 143 -6.68 4.88 10.61
N TYR A 144 -7.07 5.50 11.73
CA TYR A 144 -6.63 5.10 13.06
C TYR A 144 -7.14 3.71 13.44
N LEU A 145 -8.41 3.41 13.10
CA LEU A 145 -8.99 2.10 13.35
C LEU A 145 -8.29 1.02 12.51
N ILE A 146 -8.04 1.28 11.23
CA ILE A 146 -7.26 0.38 10.38
C ILE A 146 -5.85 0.15 10.97
N TRP A 147 -5.16 1.22 11.39
CA TRP A 147 -3.85 1.10 12.02
C TRP A 147 -3.89 0.42 13.39
N SER A 148 -4.99 0.45 14.11
CA SER A 148 -5.18 -0.27 15.37
C SER A 148 -5.35 -1.78 15.19
N ASP A 149 -5.73 -2.25 13.99
CA ASP A 149 -5.88 -3.67 13.66
C ASP A 149 -4.52 -4.36 13.55
N GLU A 150 -4.31 -5.40 14.37
CA GLU A 150 -3.06 -6.17 14.37
C GLU A 150 -2.79 -6.84 13.03
N SER A 151 -3.82 -7.32 12.34
CA SER A 151 -3.70 -7.97 11.03
C SER A 151 -3.21 -6.98 9.96
N PHE A 152 -3.69 -5.73 10.04
CA PHE A 152 -3.23 -4.68 9.14
C PHE A 152 -1.77 -4.28 9.43
N ARG A 153 -1.43 -4.00 10.71
CA ARG A 153 -0.05 -3.69 11.11
C ARG A 153 0.91 -4.78 10.68
N TRP A 154 0.52 -6.02 10.88
CA TRP A 154 1.33 -7.15 10.47
C TRP A 154 1.55 -7.19 8.94
N SER A 155 0.51 -6.92 8.14
CA SER A 155 0.63 -6.83 6.67
C SER A 155 1.57 -5.69 6.26
N VAL A 156 1.51 -4.55 6.96
CA VAL A 156 2.44 -3.44 6.76
C VAL A 156 3.88 -3.86 7.09
N GLN A 157 4.12 -4.53 8.21
CA GLN A 157 5.44 -5.03 8.59
C GLN A 157 6.02 -6.00 7.55
N GLN A 158 5.20 -6.94 7.09
CA GLN A 158 5.61 -7.90 6.05
C GLN A 158 5.96 -7.18 4.75
N ARG A 159 5.08 -6.30 4.31
CA ARG A 159 5.29 -5.54 3.07
C ARG A 159 6.51 -4.63 3.16
N TRP A 160 6.70 -3.97 4.30
CA TRP A 160 7.89 -3.17 4.57
C TRP A 160 9.16 -4.00 4.49
N HIS A 161 9.20 -5.16 5.18
CA HIS A 161 10.34 -6.06 5.11
C HIS A 161 10.68 -6.44 3.65
N ASP A 162 9.68 -6.86 2.85
CA ASP A 162 9.89 -7.24 1.46
C ASP A 162 10.42 -6.08 0.60
N LEU A 163 9.88 -4.87 0.81
CA LEU A 163 10.33 -3.66 0.13
C LEU A 163 11.77 -3.30 0.51
N ARG A 164 12.16 -3.44 1.78
CA ARG A 164 13.53 -3.19 2.26
C ARG A 164 14.56 -4.16 1.68
N GLN A 165 14.15 -5.37 1.33
CA GLN A 165 15.01 -6.33 0.64
C GLN A 165 15.12 -6.08 -0.88
N THR A 166 14.29 -5.20 -1.43
CA THR A 166 14.15 -4.98 -2.87
C THR A 166 14.24 -3.50 -3.24
N MET A 167 13.13 -2.90 -3.64
CA MET A 167 13.09 -1.55 -4.22
C MET A 167 13.35 -0.42 -3.21
N LEU A 168 13.14 -0.64 -1.92
CA LEU A 168 13.47 0.31 -0.86
C LEU A 168 14.77 -0.05 -0.12
N SER A 169 15.63 -0.90 -0.69
CA SER A 169 16.98 -1.06 -0.13
C SER A 169 17.76 0.25 -0.24
N ASN A 170 18.63 0.53 0.73
CA ASN A 170 19.44 1.77 0.71
C ASN A 170 20.20 1.94 -0.59
N THR A 171 20.71 0.85 -1.16
CA THR A 171 21.43 0.87 -2.44
C THR A 171 20.54 1.32 -3.60
N VAL A 172 19.32 0.79 -3.69
CA VAL A 172 18.39 1.13 -4.78
C VAL A 172 17.90 2.57 -4.63
N VAL A 173 17.51 2.99 -3.43
CA VAL A 173 17.03 4.36 -3.19
C VAL A 173 18.11 5.39 -3.50
N ASN A 174 19.36 5.17 -3.04
CA ASN A 174 20.49 6.05 -3.39
C ASN A 174 20.73 6.11 -4.90
N ALA A 175 20.69 4.97 -5.58
CA ALA A 175 20.85 4.93 -7.04
C ALA A 175 19.75 5.69 -7.79
N VAL A 176 18.51 5.66 -7.29
CA VAL A 176 17.39 6.44 -7.85
C VAL A 176 17.63 7.94 -7.65
N ILE A 177 18.04 8.38 -6.44
CA ILE A 177 18.35 9.79 -6.16
C ILE A 177 19.46 10.28 -7.10
N ASP A 178 20.57 9.52 -7.20
CA ASP A 178 21.68 9.87 -8.10
C ASP A 178 21.22 9.94 -9.56
N SER A 179 20.45 8.97 -10.02
CA SER A 179 19.93 8.94 -11.39
C SER A 179 19.02 10.14 -11.69
N LEU A 180 18.18 10.55 -10.77
CA LEU A 180 17.30 11.71 -10.92
C LEU A 180 18.09 13.02 -10.90
N ARG A 181 19.05 13.17 -9.96
CA ARG A 181 19.97 14.31 -9.91
C ARG A 181 20.72 14.48 -11.24
N ASP A 182 21.31 13.40 -11.73
CA ASP A 182 22.08 13.40 -12.97
C ASP A 182 21.19 13.68 -14.19
N HIS A 183 19.94 13.19 -14.19
CA HIS A 183 18.98 13.48 -15.25
C HIS A 183 18.56 14.95 -15.27
N ILE A 184 18.39 15.58 -14.12
CA ILE A 184 18.11 17.02 -14.01
C ILE A 184 19.32 17.81 -14.51
N GLY A 185 20.53 17.44 -14.07
CA GLY A 185 21.80 18.02 -14.52
C GLY A 185 21.76 19.55 -14.59
N VAL A 186 22.27 20.11 -15.68
CA VAL A 186 22.32 21.58 -15.89
C VAL A 186 20.96 22.28 -15.96
N ALA A 187 19.87 21.56 -15.90
CA ALA A 187 18.55 22.18 -15.77
C ALA A 187 18.35 22.78 -14.37
N ALA A 188 19.01 22.24 -13.35
CA ALA A 188 19.02 22.82 -12.00
C ALA A 188 19.60 24.24 -12.02
N ASP A 189 20.75 24.44 -12.69
CA ASP A 189 21.40 25.76 -12.79
C ASP A 189 20.46 26.79 -13.39
N ARG A 190 19.80 26.42 -14.52
CA ARG A 190 18.83 27.31 -15.20
C ARG A 190 17.60 27.59 -14.33
N ASN A 191 17.18 26.62 -13.52
CA ASN A 191 16.06 26.81 -12.61
C ASN A 191 16.39 27.86 -11.55
N PHE A 192 17.54 27.72 -10.89
CA PHE A 192 17.96 28.64 -9.82
C PHE A 192 18.48 29.98 -10.35
N GLU A 193 18.94 30.06 -11.61
CA GLU A 193 19.14 31.33 -12.28
C GLU A 193 17.83 32.08 -12.51
N ARG A 194 16.75 31.35 -12.86
CA ARG A 194 15.42 31.94 -13.10
C ARG A 194 14.66 32.26 -11.81
N TRP A 195 14.78 31.41 -10.80
CA TRP A 195 14.17 31.53 -9.49
C TRP A 195 15.22 31.34 -8.40
N PRO A 196 15.88 32.42 -7.95
CA PRO A 196 16.99 32.37 -7.01
C PRO A 196 16.46 32.11 -5.58
N THR A 197 16.13 30.87 -5.28
CA THR A 197 15.56 30.43 -4.00
C THR A 197 16.58 29.71 -3.12
N LEU A 198 17.78 29.39 -3.61
CA LEU A 198 18.84 28.80 -2.79
C LEU A 198 19.31 29.82 -1.75
N GLY A 199 19.48 29.39 -0.50
CA GLY A 199 19.81 30.23 0.63
C GLY A 199 18.66 31.10 1.14
N GLU A 200 17.50 31.04 0.51
CA GLU A 200 16.33 31.86 0.87
C GLU A 200 15.18 31.02 1.39
N TYR A 201 14.56 31.44 2.50
CA TYR A 201 13.37 30.77 3.00
C TYR A 201 12.19 30.94 2.03
N VAL A 202 11.67 29.82 1.55
CA VAL A 202 10.41 29.76 0.77
C VAL A 202 9.46 28.87 1.54
N TRP A 203 8.36 29.44 2.03
CA TRP A 203 7.35 28.65 2.75
C TRP A 203 6.81 27.50 1.88
N PRO A 204 6.72 26.29 2.40
CA PRO A 204 6.96 25.87 3.80
C PRO A 204 8.26 25.05 3.98
N ASN A 205 9.34 25.38 3.28
CA ASN A 205 10.57 24.59 3.31
C ASN A 205 11.19 24.56 4.73
N TYR A 206 11.35 23.36 5.28
CA TYR A 206 12.04 23.11 6.54
C TYR A 206 13.56 23.34 6.42
N PHE A 207 14.16 22.75 5.38
CA PHE A 207 15.59 22.92 5.08
C PHE A 207 15.79 24.03 4.05
N ILE A 208 16.91 24.75 4.16
CA ILE A 208 17.28 25.85 3.28
C ILE A 208 18.74 25.62 2.89
N GLY A 209 18.96 24.96 1.76
CA GLY A 209 20.29 24.72 1.20
C GLY A 209 20.82 25.93 0.46
N GLU A 210 22.11 26.23 0.65
CA GLU A 210 22.81 27.27 -0.09
C GLU A 210 23.09 26.83 -1.54
N THR A 211 23.11 25.52 -1.79
CA THR A 211 23.39 24.92 -3.11
C THR A 211 22.37 23.80 -3.42
N TYR A 212 22.23 23.49 -4.71
CA TYR A 212 21.39 22.35 -5.14
C TYR A 212 21.90 21.01 -4.58
N GLU A 213 23.22 20.84 -4.47
CA GLU A 213 23.79 19.62 -3.89
C GLU A 213 23.44 19.47 -2.41
N GLU A 214 23.40 20.55 -1.63
CA GLU A 214 22.97 20.51 -0.23
C GLU A 214 21.51 20.09 -0.11
N GLU A 215 20.64 20.57 -0.99
CA GLU A 215 19.22 20.16 -1.04
C GLU A 215 19.09 18.65 -1.37
N VAL A 216 19.89 18.14 -2.31
CA VAL A 216 19.90 16.71 -2.66
C VAL A 216 20.43 15.86 -1.51
N GLU A 217 21.50 16.27 -0.84
CA GLU A 217 22.05 15.53 0.30
C GLU A 217 21.10 15.57 1.50
N TYR A 218 20.44 16.70 1.78
CA TYR A 218 19.41 16.75 2.81
C TYR A 218 18.30 15.74 2.52
N LEU A 219 17.77 15.71 1.29
CA LEU A 219 16.75 14.73 0.89
C LEU A 219 17.24 13.30 1.11
N ARG A 220 18.48 13.00 0.71
CA ARG A 220 19.10 11.69 0.89
C ARG A 220 19.18 11.29 2.35
N ASP A 221 19.77 12.14 3.17
CA ASP A 221 19.98 11.88 4.59
C ASP A 221 18.65 11.73 5.33
N TRP A 222 17.67 12.57 4.98
CA TRP A 222 16.34 12.49 5.54
C TRP A 222 15.68 11.13 5.24
N ILE A 223 15.69 10.70 3.97
CA ILE A 223 15.10 9.41 3.55
C ILE A 223 15.80 8.24 4.24
N MET A 224 17.14 8.24 4.29
CA MET A 224 17.90 7.16 4.92
C MET A 224 17.58 7.06 6.42
N THR A 225 17.57 8.19 7.12
CA THR A 225 17.24 8.25 8.55
C THR A 225 15.78 7.86 8.80
N ARG A 226 14.86 8.28 7.94
CA ARG A 226 13.44 7.90 8.02
C ARG A 226 13.25 6.39 7.88
N MET A 227 13.88 5.79 6.88
CA MET A 227 13.81 4.34 6.66
C MET A 227 14.42 3.57 7.83
N GLU A 228 15.52 4.03 8.41
CA GLU A 228 16.12 3.42 9.60
C GLU A 228 15.18 3.49 10.81
N TRP A 229 14.52 4.63 11.02
CA TRP A 229 13.52 4.76 12.08
C TRP A 229 12.34 3.79 11.84
N MET A 230 11.81 3.71 10.63
CA MET A 230 10.74 2.77 10.29
C MET A 230 11.18 1.30 10.42
N ASP A 231 12.44 0.97 10.10
CA ASP A 231 12.99 -0.36 10.35
C ASP A 231 12.94 -0.71 11.85
N ASN A 232 13.29 0.22 12.71
CA ASN A 232 13.24 0.02 14.16
C ASN A 232 11.81 -0.15 14.67
N GLU A 233 10.85 0.62 14.16
CA GLU A 233 9.44 0.55 14.61
C GLU A 233 8.71 -0.69 14.05
N LEU A 234 8.96 -1.04 12.81
CA LEU A 234 8.23 -2.12 12.13
C LEU A 234 8.91 -3.49 12.26
N LEU A 235 10.25 -3.55 12.30
CA LEU A 235 10.99 -4.80 12.25
C LEU A 235 11.54 -5.25 13.62
N ALA A 236 11.56 -4.39 14.65
CA ALA A 236 12.05 -4.75 15.99
C ALA A 236 11.30 -5.95 16.60
N THR A 237 10.04 -6.12 16.26
CA THR A 237 9.19 -7.24 16.70
C THR A 237 9.05 -8.34 15.67
N TYR A 238 9.53 -8.13 14.46
CA TYR A 238 9.33 -9.00 13.30
C TYR A 238 9.90 -10.43 13.48
N GLY A 239 10.98 -10.59 14.23
CA GLY A 239 11.61 -11.89 14.48
C GLY A 239 11.07 -12.63 15.72
N ASN A 240 10.25 -11.99 16.55
CA ASN A 240 9.81 -12.53 17.84
C ASN A 240 8.35 -13.00 17.87
N THR A 241 7.57 -12.66 16.86
CA THR A 241 6.17 -13.08 16.77
C THR A 241 6.00 -13.90 15.49
N ILE A 242 5.92 -15.21 15.63
CA ILE A 242 5.35 -16.07 14.59
C ILE A 242 3.86 -15.75 14.62
N LEU A 243 3.45 -14.69 13.93
CA LEU A 243 2.04 -14.43 13.70
C LEU A 243 1.56 -15.47 12.69
N VAL A 244 0.80 -16.41 13.19
CA VAL A 244 0.05 -17.34 12.35
C VAL A 244 -1.08 -16.51 11.72
N PRO A 245 -1.18 -16.43 10.38
CA PRO A 245 -2.30 -15.73 9.72
C PRO A 245 -3.63 -16.29 10.24
N GLU A 246 -4.62 -15.44 10.42
CA GLU A 246 -5.95 -15.90 10.85
C GLU A 246 -6.73 -16.57 9.72
N LEU A 247 -6.38 -16.28 8.47
CA LEU A 247 -7.10 -16.77 7.30
C LEU A 247 -6.16 -17.28 6.22
N PHE A 248 -6.67 -18.23 5.45
CA PHE A 248 -6.09 -18.57 4.15
C PHE A 248 -6.23 -17.38 3.20
N SER A 249 -5.18 -17.04 2.47
CA SER A 249 -5.25 -16.04 1.42
C SER A 249 -4.24 -16.31 0.32
N LEU A 250 -4.63 -16.06 -0.93
CA LEU A 250 -3.75 -15.96 -2.07
C LEU A 250 -3.69 -14.50 -2.51
N ASN A 251 -2.55 -13.87 -2.30
CA ASN A 251 -2.38 -12.44 -2.54
C ASN A 251 -2.39 -12.10 -4.04
N PRO A 252 -2.66 -10.84 -4.41
CA PRO A 252 -2.41 -10.37 -5.77
C PRO A 252 -0.99 -10.65 -6.21
N VAL A 253 -0.84 -11.12 -7.43
CA VAL A 253 0.46 -11.44 -8.02
C VAL A 253 1.16 -10.17 -8.45
N TYR A 254 2.45 -10.02 -8.12
CA TYR A 254 3.19 -8.83 -8.45
C TYR A 254 4.60 -9.16 -9.00
N PRO A 255 5.05 -8.42 -10.04
CA PRO A 255 4.28 -7.47 -10.85
C PRO A 255 3.20 -8.17 -11.70
N ASN A 256 2.13 -7.45 -12.02
CA ASN A 256 1.10 -7.91 -12.94
C ASN A 256 0.59 -6.73 -13.80
N PRO A 257 0.87 -6.67 -15.10
CA PRO A 257 1.61 -7.63 -15.91
C PRO A 257 3.09 -7.81 -15.54
N PHE A 258 3.66 -8.99 -15.88
CA PHE A 258 5.07 -9.26 -15.67
C PHE A 258 5.77 -9.72 -16.97
N ASN A 259 7.11 -9.60 -17.03
CA ASN A 259 7.88 -10.01 -18.19
C ASN A 259 9.01 -11.01 -17.89
N ARG A 260 9.52 -11.10 -16.67
CA ARG A 260 10.58 -12.04 -16.27
C ARG A 260 10.12 -13.00 -15.19
N SER A 261 9.60 -12.48 -14.11
CA SER A 261 9.05 -13.28 -13.02
C SER A 261 7.96 -12.51 -12.29
N ALA A 262 7.04 -13.26 -11.69
CA ALA A 262 5.99 -12.74 -10.85
C ALA A 262 6.06 -13.42 -9.48
N SER A 263 5.94 -12.63 -8.42
CA SER A 263 5.89 -13.08 -7.04
C SER A 263 4.47 -13.45 -6.66
N ILE A 264 4.31 -14.63 -6.07
CA ILE A 264 3.03 -15.21 -5.65
C ILE A 264 3.14 -15.44 -4.16
N ARG A 265 2.35 -14.71 -3.39
CA ARG A 265 2.33 -14.78 -1.95
C ARG A 265 1.03 -15.41 -1.46
N TYR A 266 1.13 -16.27 -0.46
CA TYR A 266 -0.04 -16.91 0.16
C TYR A 266 0.16 -17.08 1.66
N LEU A 267 -0.98 -17.14 2.38
CA LEU A 267 -1.08 -17.16 3.83
C LEU A 267 -1.79 -18.44 4.27
N LEU A 268 -1.24 -19.09 5.29
CA LEU A 268 -1.78 -20.33 5.85
C LEU A 268 -2.00 -20.14 7.36
N PRO A 269 -3.25 -20.14 7.85
CA PRO A 269 -3.56 -19.95 9.27
C PRO A 269 -3.24 -21.19 10.11
N ILE A 270 -3.13 -22.34 9.49
CA ILE A 270 -2.90 -23.64 10.13
C ILE A 270 -1.97 -24.50 9.28
N ASP A 271 -1.39 -25.50 9.91
CA ASP A 271 -0.64 -26.54 9.18
C ASP A 271 -1.56 -27.27 8.20
N THR A 272 -1.15 -27.33 6.95
CA THR A 272 -2.03 -27.79 5.87
C THR A 272 -1.27 -28.35 4.69
N ASN A 273 -1.89 -29.26 3.94
CA ASN A 273 -1.41 -29.65 2.63
C ASN A 273 -1.90 -28.64 1.59
N ILE A 274 -0.99 -28.11 0.79
CA ILE A 274 -1.32 -27.17 -0.27
C ILE A 274 -0.91 -27.68 -1.64
N LYS A 275 -1.64 -27.18 -2.65
CA LYS A 275 -1.26 -27.22 -4.06
C LYS A 275 -1.33 -25.81 -4.61
N LEU A 276 -0.25 -25.39 -5.28
CA LEU A 276 -0.19 -24.11 -5.96
C LEU A 276 0.16 -24.35 -7.42
N ASP A 277 -0.85 -24.21 -8.26
CA ASP A 277 -0.82 -24.57 -9.68
C ASP A 277 -1.07 -23.36 -10.57
N ILE A 278 -0.52 -23.40 -11.78
CA ILE A 278 -0.72 -22.39 -12.82
C ILE A 278 -1.41 -23.02 -14.02
N PHE A 279 -2.47 -22.37 -14.47
CA PHE A 279 -3.27 -22.75 -15.62
C PHE A 279 -3.27 -21.63 -16.68
N ASN A 280 -3.41 -21.98 -17.94
CA ASN A 280 -3.69 -21.00 -18.99
C ASN A 280 -5.19 -20.64 -19.04
N ALA A 281 -5.54 -19.65 -19.86
CA ALA A 281 -6.92 -19.18 -20.03
C ALA A 281 -7.92 -20.26 -20.53
N LYS A 282 -7.42 -21.41 -21.02
CA LYS A 282 -8.24 -22.55 -21.43
C LYS A 282 -8.40 -23.62 -20.34
N GLY A 283 -7.85 -23.36 -19.14
CA GLY A 283 -7.86 -24.32 -18.04
C GLY A 283 -6.83 -25.46 -18.17
N VAL A 284 -5.88 -25.35 -19.09
CA VAL A 284 -4.81 -26.35 -19.21
C VAL A 284 -3.75 -26.06 -18.14
N HIS A 285 -3.39 -27.08 -17.36
CA HIS A 285 -2.32 -27.01 -16.36
C HIS A 285 -0.97 -26.73 -17.05
N ILE A 286 -0.25 -25.73 -16.57
CA ILE A 286 1.00 -25.25 -17.14
C ILE A 286 2.19 -25.57 -16.23
N TYR A 287 2.07 -25.25 -14.95
CA TYR A 287 3.17 -25.42 -14.00
C TYR A 287 2.65 -25.65 -12.59
N ARG A 288 3.32 -26.53 -11.84
CA ARG A 288 3.09 -26.70 -10.41
C ARG A 288 4.21 -26.01 -9.65
N LEU A 289 3.86 -24.95 -8.93
CA LEU A 289 4.80 -24.21 -8.09
C LEU A 289 5.13 -24.94 -6.79
N PHE A 290 4.14 -25.59 -6.20
CA PHE A 290 4.33 -26.34 -4.97
C PHE A 290 3.20 -27.36 -4.76
N GLU A 291 3.54 -28.51 -4.13
CA GLU A 291 2.61 -29.49 -3.58
C GLU A 291 3.24 -30.12 -2.33
N GLY A 292 2.52 -30.15 -1.22
CA GLY A 292 2.95 -30.78 0.02
C GLY A 292 2.51 -30.05 1.27
N GLU A 293 2.98 -30.51 2.42
CA GLU A 293 2.70 -29.93 3.72
C GLU A 293 3.45 -28.63 3.92
N LYS A 294 2.76 -27.65 4.51
CA LYS A 294 3.30 -26.40 4.99
C LYS A 294 2.75 -26.10 6.38
N HIS A 295 3.61 -25.61 7.25
CA HIS A 295 3.20 -25.09 8.55
C HIS A 295 2.40 -23.79 8.38
N ALA A 296 1.63 -23.45 9.43
CA ALA A 296 1.02 -22.14 9.52
C ALA A 296 2.08 -21.05 9.30
N GLY A 297 1.77 -20.05 8.47
CA GLY A 297 2.73 -19.02 8.12
C GLY A 297 2.48 -18.38 6.76
N ILE A 298 3.43 -17.57 6.34
CA ILE A 298 3.38 -16.83 5.08
C ILE A 298 4.50 -17.30 4.17
N TYR A 299 4.13 -17.44 2.92
CA TYR A 299 5.02 -17.99 1.91
C TYR A 299 4.99 -17.13 0.66
N THR A 300 6.14 -17.02 0.03
CA THR A 300 6.28 -16.35 -1.27
C THR A 300 7.02 -17.29 -2.22
N LEU A 301 6.43 -17.51 -3.40
CA LEU A 301 7.05 -18.25 -4.48
C LEU A 301 7.12 -17.35 -5.73
N SER A 302 7.99 -17.69 -6.66
CA SER A 302 8.15 -16.94 -7.90
C SER A 302 7.91 -17.83 -9.10
N TRP A 303 7.17 -17.30 -10.10
CA TRP A 303 7.00 -17.94 -11.40
C TRP A 303 7.72 -17.15 -12.48
N ASP A 304 8.58 -17.82 -13.24
CA ASP A 304 9.41 -17.23 -14.31
C ASP A 304 8.81 -17.36 -15.71
N GLY A 305 7.53 -17.70 -15.83
CA GLY A 305 6.85 -17.84 -17.11
C GLY A 305 7.23 -19.12 -17.87
N LYS A 306 7.65 -20.18 -17.16
CA LYS A 306 7.95 -21.50 -17.76
C LYS A 306 6.92 -22.54 -17.37
N ASN A 307 6.85 -23.61 -18.19
CA ASN A 307 6.05 -24.80 -17.91
C ASN A 307 6.87 -25.85 -17.13
N ASN A 308 6.25 -26.99 -16.78
CA ASN A 308 6.88 -28.09 -16.06
C ASN A 308 8.10 -28.70 -16.78
N TYR A 309 8.28 -28.40 -18.06
CA TYR A 309 9.42 -28.87 -18.86
C TYR A 309 10.54 -27.84 -18.99
N GLY A 310 10.41 -26.70 -18.26
CA GLY A 310 11.37 -25.59 -18.30
C GLY A 310 11.30 -24.74 -19.58
N GLN A 311 10.27 -24.92 -20.39
CA GLN A 311 10.06 -24.18 -21.62
C GLN A 311 9.26 -22.93 -21.34
N GLU A 312 9.64 -21.81 -21.95
CA GLU A 312 8.91 -20.56 -21.87
C GLU A 312 7.50 -20.67 -22.48
N VAL A 313 6.51 -20.16 -21.76
CA VAL A 313 5.14 -20.10 -22.26
C VAL A 313 4.85 -18.80 -23.00
N SER A 314 3.81 -18.73 -23.80
CA SER A 314 3.45 -17.56 -24.60
C SER A 314 2.96 -16.40 -23.74
N SER A 315 3.11 -15.16 -24.23
CA SER A 315 2.41 -14.01 -23.64
C SER A 315 0.91 -14.28 -23.58
N GLY A 316 0.26 -13.90 -22.47
CA GLY A 316 -1.15 -14.13 -22.27
C GLY A 316 -1.58 -14.12 -20.82
N MET A 317 -2.84 -14.43 -20.59
CA MET A 317 -3.44 -14.54 -19.28
C MET A 317 -3.25 -15.95 -18.70
N TYR A 318 -2.85 -16.01 -17.44
CA TYR A 318 -2.72 -17.22 -16.65
C TYR A 318 -3.51 -17.09 -15.35
N ILE A 319 -3.89 -18.22 -14.79
CA ILE A 319 -4.63 -18.32 -13.52
C ILE A 319 -3.75 -19.10 -12.56
N ILE A 320 -3.48 -18.53 -11.40
CA ILE A 320 -2.82 -19.18 -10.29
C ILE A 320 -3.93 -19.70 -9.37
N LEU A 321 -3.85 -20.96 -8.99
CA LEU A 321 -4.80 -21.65 -8.13
C LEU A 321 -4.08 -22.11 -6.86
N LEU A 322 -4.53 -21.67 -5.70
CA LEU A 322 -4.17 -22.20 -4.40
C LEU A 322 -5.31 -23.12 -3.90
N GLU A 323 -4.98 -24.37 -3.63
CA GLU A 323 -5.82 -25.30 -2.90
C GLU A 323 -5.15 -25.63 -1.57
N ALA A 324 -5.90 -25.62 -0.47
CA ALA A 324 -5.40 -25.97 0.85
C ALA A 324 -6.38 -26.91 1.58
N ASP A 325 -5.86 -28.04 2.03
CA ASP A 325 -6.64 -29.06 2.74
C ASP A 325 -6.24 -29.10 4.22
N ASN A 326 -7.20 -28.89 5.10
CA ASN A 326 -6.97 -28.96 6.54
C ASN A 326 -6.71 -30.41 6.99
N LEU A 327 -5.52 -30.65 7.57
CA LEU A 327 -5.09 -31.97 8.04
C LEU A 327 -5.80 -32.42 9.34
N GLN A 328 -6.36 -31.50 10.14
CA GLN A 328 -6.93 -31.81 11.44
C GLN A 328 -8.46 -32.02 11.42
N TYR A 329 -9.17 -31.43 10.49
CA TYR A 329 -10.63 -31.50 10.39
C TYR A 329 -11.05 -31.76 8.94
N ASN A 330 -11.54 -32.92 8.65
CA ASN A 330 -11.93 -33.49 7.33
C ASN A 330 -12.95 -32.64 6.50
N ARG A 331 -13.05 -31.31 6.66
CA ARG A 331 -14.13 -30.51 6.03
C ARG A 331 -13.80 -29.08 5.59
N HIS A 332 -12.56 -28.62 5.66
CA HIS A 332 -12.26 -27.29 5.14
C HIS A 332 -11.26 -27.37 3.97
N HIS A 333 -11.79 -27.39 2.79
CA HIS A 333 -11.06 -27.24 1.55
C HIS A 333 -11.14 -25.76 1.15
N TYR A 334 -9.98 -25.09 1.16
CA TYR A 334 -9.87 -23.70 0.72
C TYR A 334 -9.38 -23.67 -0.73
N ILE A 335 -10.04 -22.86 -1.56
CA ILE A 335 -9.67 -22.64 -2.95
C ILE A 335 -9.70 -21.15 -3.23
N GLU A 336 -8.58 -20.62 -3.74
CA GLU A 336 -8.52 -19.25 -4.22
C GLU A 336 -7.75 -19.16 -5.53
N THR A 337 -8.13 -18.21 -6.39
CA THR A 337 -7.48 -17.99 -7.67
C THR A 337 -7.04 -16.55 -7.84
N ARG A 338 -5.93 -16.33 -8.55
CA ARG A 338 -5.49 -15.02 -9.01
C ARG A 338 -5.14 -15.04 -10.49
N LYS A 339 -5.51 -13.99 -11.17
CA LYS A 339 -5.18 -13.75 -12.57
C LYS A 339 -3.84 -13.05 -12.68
N VAL A 340 -3.00 -13.50 -13.60
CA VAL A 340 -1.73 -12.85 -13.92
C VAL A 340 -1.54 -12.75 -15.43
N ILE A 341 -0.90 -11.68 -15.90
CA ILE A 341 -0.65 -11.43 -17.32
C ILE A 341 0.86 -11.46 -17.56
N LEU A 342 1.29 -12.38 -18.42
CA LEU A 342 2.66 -12.43 -18.92
C LEU A 342 2.77 -11.62 -20.21
N VAL A 343 3.73 -10.71 -20.26
CA VAL A 343 4.08 -9.90 -21.44
C VAL A 343 5.55 -10.11 -21.76
N LYS A 344 5.84 -10.59 -22.95
CA LYS A 344 7.23 -10.75 -23.45
C LYS A 344 7.59 -9.63 -24.38
#